data_df5711c65cc8607a372204f0f22fa100
#
_entry.id   df5711c65cc8607a372204f0f22fa100
#
_cell.length_a   1.000
_cell.length_b   1.000
_cell.length_c   1.000
_cell.angle_alpha   90.00
_cell.angle_beta   90.00
_cell.angle_gamma   90.00
#
_symmetry.space_group_name_H-M   'P 1'
#
loop_
_entity.id
_entity.type
_entity.pdbx_description
1 polymer ?
#
loop_
_entity_poly.entity_id
_entity_poly.type
_entity_poly.pdbx_seq_one_letter_code
_entity_poly.pdbx_strand_id
1 'polypeptide(L)'
;MIEHDKHVGQMLDWLDELGIADDTIVMYSTDNGPHMNSWPDGAMTPFRNEKNSNWEGAFRVPAAVRWPGKIEAVVFSNEIISHTDWLSTLLAAAGEPDINE
;
A
#
# COMPACT_ATOMS: atom_id res chain seq x y z
N MET A 1 2.41 -16.10 -2.34
CA MET A 1 3.17 -15.02 -1.64
C MET A 1 4.58 -14.88 -2.21
N ILE A 2 5.43 -15.91 -2.26
CA ILE A 2 6.81 -15.83 -2.77
C ILE A 2 6.89 -15.30 -4.21
N GLU A 3 6.06 -15.81 -5.12
CA GLU A 3 6.01 -15.32 -6.51
C GLU A 3 5.56 -13.85 -6.59
N HIS A 4 4.61 -13.45 -5.76
CA HIS A 4 4.16 -12.08 -5.71
C HIS A 4 5.26 -11.13 -5.23
N ASP A 5 5.95 -11.49 -4.16
CA ASP A 5 7.11 -10.76 -3.64
C ASP A 5 8.21 -10.59 -4.70
N LYS A 6 8.52 -11.67 -5.44
CA LYS A 6 9.46 -11.63 -6.57
C LYS A 6 9.02 -10.64 -7.66
N HIS A 7 7.73 -10.62 -8.02
CA HIS A 7 7.23 -9.68 -9.04
C HIS A 7 7.31 -8.24 -8.58
N VAL A 8 7.04 -7.96 -7.31
CA VAL A 8 7.23 -6.61 -6.75
C VAL A 8 8.71 -6.21 -6.82
N GLY A 9 9.63 -7.11 -6.46
CA GLY A 9 11.07 -6.88 -6.61
C GLY A 9 11.46 -6.55 -8.05
N GLN A 10 11.00 -7.33 -9.02
CA GLN A 10 11.27 -7.08 -10.45
C GLN A 10 10.77 -5.72 -10.92
N MET A 11 9.59 -5.28 -10.45
CA MET A 11 9.07 -3.96 -10.78
C MET A 11 9.97 -2.85 -10.23
N LEU A 12 10.49 -3.01 -9.02
CA LEU A 12 11.41 -2.05 -8.42
C LEU A 12 12.75 -2.00 -9.17
N ASP A 13 13.28 -3.16 -9.54
CA ASP A 13 14.51 -3.27 -10.34
C ASP A 13 14.35 -2.54 -11.70
N TRP A 14 13.20 -2.68 -12.36
CA TRP A 14 12.93 -1.96 -13.62
C TRP A 14 12.91 -0.44 -13.46
N LEU A 15 12.39 0.09 -12.36
CA LEU A 15 12.44 1.53 -12.10
C LEU A 15 13.88 2.03 -11.96
N ASP A 16 14.72 1.24 -11.32
CA ASP A 16 16.14 1.55 -11.17
C ASP A 16 16.88 1.44 -12.52
N GLU A 17 16.65 0.37 -13.31
CA GLU A 17 17.23 0.17 -14.64
C GLU A 17 16.82 1.28 -15.64
N LEU A 18 15.58 1.77 -15.54
CA LEU A 18 15.08 2.87 -16.37
C LEU A 18 15.55 4.25 -15.90
N GLY A 19 16.15 4.34 -14.71
CA GLY A 19 16.63 5.59 -14.14
C GLY A 19 15.53 6.55 -13.71
N ILE A 20 14.32 6.04 -13.41
CA ILE A 20 13.16 6.83 -13.01
C ILE A 20 12.73 6.59 -11.56
N ALA A 21 13.49 5.80 -10.81
CA ALA A 21 13.15 5.41 -9.45
C ALA A 21 12.99 6.61 -8.50
N ASP A 22 13.83 7.64 -8.65
CA ASP A 22 13.80 8.85 -7.82
C ASP A 22 12.62 9.77 -8.15
N ASP A 23 12.06 9.67 -9.35
CA ASP A 23 10.92 10.45 -9.82
C ASP A 23 9.59 9.66 -9.75
N THR A 24 9.60 8.50 -9.08
CA THR A 24 8.43 7.61 -9.02
C THR A 24 7.98 7.37 -7.59
N ILE A 25 6.71 7.64 -7.32
CA ILE A 25 6.04 7.21 -6.08
C ILE A 25 5.58 5.76 -6.29
N VAL A 26 6.05 4.85 -5.44
CA VAL A 26 5.59 3.46 -5.45
C VAL A 26 4.74 3.23 -4.20
N MET A 27 3.50 2.82 -4.41
CA MET A 27 2.59 2.46 -3.34
C MET A 27 2.18 1.00 -3.48
N TYR A 28 2.25 0.26 -2.40
CA TYR A 28 1.78 -1.11 -2.30
C TYR A 28 0.73 -1.22 -1.20
N SER A 29 -0.39 -1.82 -1.51
CA SER A 29 -1.44 -2.12 -0.54
C SER A 29 -2.33 -3.26 -1.08
N THR A 30 -3.37 -3.62 -0.32
CA THR A 30 -4.45 -4.49 -0.78
C THR A 30 -5.80 -3.82 -0.51
N ASP A 31 -6.83 -4.24 -1.21
CA ASP A 31 -8.17 -3.65 -1.13
C ASP A 31 -8.92 -4.04 0.16
N ASN A 32 -8.62 -5.20 0.72
CA ASN A 32 -9.30 -5.75 1.89
C ASN A 32 -8.46 -6.84 2.58
N GLY A 33 -8.89 -7.24 3.75
CA GLY A 33 -8.29 -8.35 4.49
C GLY A 33 -8.51 -9.72 3.84
N PRO A 34 -7.89 -10.77 4.36
CA PRO A 34 -7.99 -12.13 3.81
C PRO A 34 -9.41 -12.66 3.83
N HIS A 35 -9.69 -13.68 3.01
CA HIS A 35 -10.99 -14.32 2.90
C HIS A 35 -10.84 -15.84 2.96
N MET A 36 -11.11 -16.43 4.10
CA MET A 36 -10.97 -17.87 4.34
C MET A 36 -11.90 -18.73 3.50
N ASN A 37 -13.12 -18.27 3.23
CA ASN A 37 -14.10 -19.06 2.48
C ASN A 37 -13.63 -19.46 1.08
N SER A 38 -12.89 -18.56 0.42
CA SER A 38 -12.37 -18.83 -0.93
C SER A 38 -10.92 -19.30 -0.92
N TRP A 39 -10.15 -18.88 0.06
CA TRP A 39 -8.70 -19.09 0.11
C TRP A 39 -8.25 -19.43 1.53
N PRO A 40 -8.59 -20.64 2.04
CA PRO A 40 -8.29 -21.01 3.42
C PRO A 40 -6.78 -21.03 3.73
N ASP A 41 -5.94 -21.19 2.71
CA ASP A 41 -4.48 -21.18 2.82
C ASP A 41 -3.87 -19.81 2.52
N GLY A 42 -4.69 -18.77 2.33
CA GLY A 42 -4.28 -17.43 1.91
C GLY A 42 -3.58 -16.60 2.98
N ALA A 43 -3.28 -17.18 4.13
CA ALA A 43 -2.81 -16.54 5.35
C ALA A 43 -3.88 -15.68 6.04
N MET A 44 -3.85 -15.70 7.37
CA MET A 44 -4.72 -14.90 8.21
C MET A 44 -3.89 -13.86 8.96
N THR A 45 -4.55 -12.78 9.36
CA THR A 45 -3.97 -11.76 10.24
C THR A 45 -4.31 -12.07 11.70
N PRO A 46 -3.59 -11.49 12.68
CA PRO A 46 -3.95 -11.61 14.09
C PRO A 46 -5.20 -10.78 14.45
N PHE A 47 -5.72 -9.98 13.52
CA PHE A 47 -6.88 -9.15 13.74
C PHE A 47 -8.17 -9.95 13.63
N ARG A 48 -9.17 -9.51 14.38
CA ARG A 48 -10.47 -10.18 14.42
C ARG A 48 -11.13 -10.22 13.06
N ASN A 49 -11.62 -11.41 12.69
CA ASN A 49 -12.46 -11.66 11.52
C ASN A 49 -11.71 -11.47 10.19
N GLU A 50 -12.44 -11.35 9.08
CA GLU A 50 -11.95 -11.37 7.72
C GLU A 50 -12.77 -10.48 6.79
N LYS A 51 -12.42 -10.44 5.48
CA LYS A 51 -13.20 -9.78 4.43
C LYS A 51 -14.71 -10.02 4.61
N ASN A 52 -15.52 -9.01 4.29
CA ASN A 52 -16.98 -8.97 4.42
C ASN A 52 -17.47 -8.86 5.87
N SER A 53 -16.64 -8.41 6.79
CA SER A 53 -17.02 -8.09 8.17
C SER A 53 -16.67 -6.64 8.50
N ASN A 54 -17.21 -6.13 9.62
CA ASN A 54 -16.93 -4.79 10.13
C ASN A 54 -15.82 -4.78 11.20
N TRP A 55 -14.87 -5.72 11.11
CA TRP A 55 -13.79 -5.87 12.07
C TRP A 55 -12.43 -5.61 11.41
N GLU A 56 -11.42 -5.34 12.22
CA GLU A 56 -10.08 -5.00 11.73
C GLU A 56 -9.49 -6.02 10.75
N GLY A 57 -9.81 -7.32 10.90
CA GLY A 57 -9.37 -8.34 9.96
C GLY A 57 -9.91 -8.16 8.54
N ALA A 58 -10.97 -7.34 8.37
CA ALA A 58 -11.52 -7.04 7.04
C ALA A 58 -10.88 -5.82 6.37
N PHE A 59 -10.54 -4.78 7.13
CA PHE A 59 -10.14 -3.48 6.58
C PHE A 59 -8.74 -3.04 6.98
N ARG A 60 -8.14 -3.63 8.01
CA ARG A 60 -6.76 -3.34 8.38
C ARG A 60 -5.81 -4.13 7.49
N VAL A 61 -5.24 -3.45 6.51
CA VAL A 61 -4.41 -4.02 5.46
C VAL A 61 -2.99 -3.47 5.53
N PRO A 62 -1.99 -4.20 5.04
CA PRO A 62 -0.65 -3.66 4.91
C PRO A 62 -0.62 -2.53 3.88
N ALA A 63 0.17 -1.51 4.16
CA ALA A 63 0.47 -0.45 3.21
C ALA A 63 1.96 -0.11 3.29
N ALA A 64 2.58 0.07 2.14
CA ALA A 64 3.95 0.54 2.03
C ALA A 64 4.04 1.61 0.95
N VAL A 65 4.83 2.66 1.21
CA VAL A 65 5.05 3.75 0.26
C VAL A 65 6.55 4.00 0.16
N ARG A 66 7.06 4.03 -1.07
CA ARG A 66 8.37 4.54 -1.41
C ARG A 66 8.19 5.88 -2.12
N TRP A 67 8.71 6.96 -1.54
CA TRP A 67 8.67 8.29 -2.12
C TRP A 67 10.02 8.97 -1.87
N PRO A 68 10.99 8.82 -2.78
CA PRO A 68 12.32 9.35 -2.61
C PRO A 68 12.30 10.87 -2.38
N GLY A 69 13.15 11.32 -1.46
CA GLY A 69 13.25 12.75 -1.09
C GLY A 69 12.09 13.32 -0.24
N LYS A 70 11.03 12.52 0.01
CA LYS A 70 9.88 12.94 0.84
C LYS A 70 9.68 12.04 2.07
N ILE A 71 9.85 10.74 1.90
CA ILE A 71 9.71 9.76 2.97
C ILE A 71 11.07 9.09 3.19
N GLU A 72 11.55 9.10 4.43
CA GLU A 72 12.79 8.40 4.80
C GLU A 72 12.61 6.88 4.67
N ALA A 73 13.69 6.19 4.35
CA ALA A 73 13.68 4.74 4.27
C ALA A 73 13.47 4.11 5.65
N VAL A 74 12.75 2.99 5.68
CA VAL A 74 12.54 2.16 6.90
C VAL A 74 11.81 2.89 8.04
N VAL A 75 10.97 3.87 7.71
CA VAL A 75 10.09 4.52 8.69
C VAL A 75 8.81 3.69 8.86
N PHE A 76 8.37 3.54 10.10
CA PHE A 76 7.09 2.93 10.45
C PHE A 76 6.15 3.97 11.04
N SER A 77 4.92 3.99 10.56
CA SER A 77 3.84 4.83 11.11
C SER A 77 2.72 3.94 11.65
N ASN A 78 2.14 4.35 12.78
CA ASN A 78 0.93 3.76 13.35
C ASN A 78 -0.29 4.67 13.15
N GLU A 79 -0.16 5.69 12.32
CA GLU A 79 -1.28 6.56 11.95
C GLU A 79 -2.33 5.79 11.17
N ILE A 80 -3.59 6.18 11.32
CA ILE A 80 -4.68 5.61 10.56
C ILE A 80 -4.75 6.32 9.21
N ILE A 81 -4.55 5.55 8.14
CA ILE A 81 -4.63 6.02 6.75
C ILE A 81 -5.72 5.20 6.05
N SER A 82 -6.57 5.88 5.31
CA SER A 82 -7.64 5.27 4.51
C SER A 82 -7.30 5.38 3.01
N HIS A 83 -7.86 4.49 2.21
CA HIS A 83 -7.75 4.59 0.74
C HIS A 83 -8.32 5.90 0.18
N THR A 84 -9.25 6.54 0.89
CA THR A 84 -9.80 7.85 0.51
C THR A 84 -8.79 8.98 0.62
N ASP A 85 -7.76 8.84 1.44
CA ASP A 85 -6.74 9.87 1.64
C ASP A 85 -5.77 9.97 0.46
N TRP A 86 -5.68 8.91 -0.36
CA TRP A 86 -4.74 8.86 -1.47
C TRP A 86 -5.06 9.85 -2.59
N LEU A 87 -6.33 10.12 -2.87
CA LEU A 87 -6.70 11.03 -3.94
C LEU A 87 -6.13 12.43 -3.69
N SER A 88 -6.41 13.02 -2.54
CA SER A 88 -5.91 14.34 -2.17
C SER A 88 -4.38 14.36 -2.04
N THR A 89 -3.80 13.31 -1.47
CA THR A 89 -2.34 13.18 -1.34
C THR A 89 -1.63 13.17 -2.69
N LEU A 90 -2.12 12.38 -3.65
CA LEU A 90 -1.51 12.29 -4.99
C LEU A 90 -1.73 13.55 -5.81
N LEU A 91 -2.87 14.23 -5.67
CA LEU A 91 -3.11 15.52 -6.32
C LEU A 91 -2.21 16.61 -5.75
N ALA A 92 -2.04 16.66 -4.45
CA ALA A 92 -1.06 17.56 -3.83
C ALA A 92 0.37 17.26 -4.30
N ALA A 93 0.74 15.99 -4.46
CA ALA A 93 2.02 15.58 -5.03
C ALA A 93 2.20 16.04 -6.49
N ALA A 94 1.11 16.07 -7.26
CA ALA A 94 1.09 16.55 -8.63
C ALA A 94 1.07 18.10 -8.76
N GLY A 95 1.00 18.83 -7.65
CA GLY A 95 1.04 20.28 -7.63
C GLY A 95 -0.31 20.98 -7.38
N GLU A 96 -1.35 20.23 -7.03
CA GLU A 96 -2.70 20.73 -6.71
C GLU A 96 -3.02 20.53 -5.22
N PRO A 97 -2.40 21.31 -4.30
CA PRO A 97 -2.54 21.10 -2.86
C PRO A 97 -3.92 21.51 -2.31
N ASP A 98 -4.63 22.39 -3.01
CA ASP A 98 -5.86 23.05 -2.53
C ASP A 98 -7.14 22.39 -3.07
N ILE A 99 -7.08 21.12 -3.39
CA ILE A 99 -8.20 20.39 -4.02
C ILE A 99 -9.49 20.34 -3.18
N ASN A 100 -9.43 20.71 -1.91
CA ASN A 100 -10.59 20.69 -1.00
C ASN A 100 -11.26 22.06 -0.85
N GLU A 101 -10.89 23.06 -1.66
CA GLU A 101 -11.55 24.38 -1.70
C GLU A 101 -12.66 24.47 -2.74
#